data_6c308087fa379db3ac65fa2b7af8238f
#
_entry.id   6c308087fa379db3ac65fa2b7af8238f
#
_cell.length_a   1.000
_cell.length_b   1.000
_cell.length_c   1.000
_cell.angle_alpha   90.00
_cell.angle_beta   90.00
_cell.angle_gamma   90.00
#
_symmetry.space_group_name_H-M   'P 1'
#
loop_
_entity.id
_entity.type
_entity.pdbx_description
1 polymer ?
#
loop_
_entity_poly.entity_id
_entity_poly.type
_entity_poly.pdbx_seq_one_letter_code
_entity_poly.pdbx_strand_id
1 'polypeptide(L)'
;MKMLFFPLHTCLIMLASCSISTNKQLESKEMVLWYNKPADKVWLDGLFIGNGYMGANVFGKVINERIALNESTFWSGRPHDYNDSDANKYFEKIKNLVFDDKYKEAEKLADEHFYGIPAAQQAYQPVGDLLLDFKETGDSIKDYYRELDMETGIVKVSYTDGDVKMTREVFMSYPDHAMVMKISANKPGKVSLEAKLRSPFLEETIARDNKLTMNGSWKYLPARDSWLIAKVEGPGMKFQTSLVATPDKGKLETTDSSLVITNANSATFVLAIATSFINYKDISGDPAAACEKILSGISGKDFKILKSTHLSDFSGLMGRVHLKIGDPLMNEKPIDVRIADLKKGLPDPELLSKVFQFGRYILVSSSRTGSEPANLQARWNQDILPNWGSKYTININTEMNYWPAEVTNLSETHTPLFHMIKDLAENGAKTAKIYYNAGGWVAHHNTDLWRGTAPVDAARYGMWPVGGVWLCQHIWEHYLFTGDAEFLREYYPVMKGAAQFLMDIMTINPKYNYLVIPFSMSPEQGFFVREGAEESFLAPSTTMNIGMIRDLFPHCIETAKILNVDQDFSIKLAEALGKIPPYIIG
;
A
#
# COMPACT_ATOMS: atom_id res chain seq x y z
N MET A 1 -23.26 75.36 -23.86
CA MET A 1 -23.87 74.44 -22.86
C MET A 1 -22.99 73.20 -22.83
N LYS A 2 -22.03 73.14 -21.87
CA LYS A 2 -21.04 72.08 -21.72
C LYS A 2 -21.59 71.07 -20.71
N MET A 3 -21.80 69.82 -21.12
CA MET A 3 -22.14 68.69 -20.25
C MET A 3 -20.84 68.11 -19.69
N LEU A 4 -20.72 68.08 -18.36
CA LEU A 4 -19.68 67.37 -17.63
C LEU A 4 -20.05 65.89 -17.55
N PHE A 5 -19.17 65.04 -18.08
CA PHE A 5 -19.14 63.61 -17.77
C PHE A 5 -18.19 63.35 -16.59
N PHE A 6 -18.71 62.82 -15.49
CA PHE A 6 -17.92 62.26 -14.40
C PHE A 6 -17.78 60.76 -14.62
N PRO A 7 -16.60 60.12 -14.42
CA PRO A 7 -16.43 58.70 -14.71
C PRO A 7 -16.80 57.84 -13.50
N LEU A 8 -17.76 56.96 -13.71
CA LEU A 8 -18.23 55.94 -12.77
C LEU A 8 -17.40 54.62 -12.95
N HIS A 9 -16.04 54.71 -12.91
CA HIS A 9 -15.22 53.52 -13.19
C HIS A 9 -14.26 53.07 -12.08
N THR A 10 -14.23 53.77 -10.92
CA THR A 10 -13.23 53.47 -9.91
C THR A 10 -13.70 52.59 -8.74
N CYS A 11 -15.02 52.37 -8.60
CA CYS A 11 -15.56 51.55 -7.49
C CYS A 11 -15.73 50.04 -7.78
N LEU A 12 -15.77 49.66 -9.07
CA LEU A 12 -15.98 48.22 -9.44
C LEU A 12 -14.70 47.36 -9.38
N ILE A 13 -13.53 48.00 -9.45
CA ILE A 13 -12.23 47.26 -9.46
C ILE A 13 -11.79 46.80 -8.06
N MET A 14 -12.18 47.51 -6.98
CA MET A 14 -11.80 47.08 -5.62
C MET A 14 -12.62 45.93 -5.06
N LEU A 15 -13.86 45.72 -5.51
CA LEU A 15 -14.70 44.61 -5.10
C LEU A 15 -14.30 43.30 -5.83
N ALA A 16 -13.86 43.39 -7.08
CA ALA A 16 -13.37 42.24 -7.83
C ALA A 16 -12.03 41.67 -7.35
N SER A 17 -11.14 42.55 -6.85
CA SER A 17 -9.83 42.12 -6.32
C SER A 17 -9.93 41.39 -4.97
N CYS A 18 -10.91 41.72 -4.12
CA CYS A 18 -11.14 41.05 -2.85
C CYS A 18 -11.78 39.66 -3.02
N SER A 19 -12.73 39.53 -3.94
CA SER A 19 -13.37 38.25 -4.23
C SER A 19 -12.45 37.28 -4.98
N ILE A 20 -11.61 37.77 -5.89
CA ILE A 20 -10.63 36.96 -6.61
C ILE A 20 -9.53 36.45 -5.67
N SER A 21 -9.06 37.25 -4.72
CA SER A 21 -8.06 36.85 -3.71
C SER A 21 -8.62 35.80 -2.75
N THR A 22 -9.85 35.94 -2.29
CA THR A 22 -10.50 35.02 -1.36
C THR A 22 -10.82 33.69 -2.04
N ASN A 23 -11.35 33.71 -3.25
CA ASN A 23 -11.60 32.49 -4.03
C ASN A 23 -10.31 31.73 -4.35
N LYS A 24 -9.25 32.43 -4.74
CA LYS A 24 -7.95 31.77 -5.03
C LYS A 24 -7.33 31.12 -3.77
N GLN A 25 -7.54 31.71 -2.57
CA GLN A 25 -7.08 31.13 -1.32
C GLN A 25 -7.94 29.94 -0.86
N LEU A 26 -9.22 29.91 -1.17
CA LEU A 26 -10.13 28.80 -0.91
C LEU A 26 -9.88 27.64 -1.88
N GLU A 27 -9.70 27.92 -3.16
CA GLU A 27 -9.31 26.94 -4.16
C GLU A 27 -7.96 26.28 -3.82
N SER A 28 -7.01 27.02 -3.22
CA SER A 28 -5.71 26.48 -2.82
C SER A 28 -5.78 25.42 -1.70
N LYS A 29 -6.92 25.27 -1.01
CA LYS A 29 -7.13 24.26 0.05
C LYS A 29 -7.93 23.03 -0.42
N GLU A 30 -8.35 22.97 -1.66
CA GLU A 30 -9.13 21.82 -2.19
C GLU A 30 -8.39 20.48 -2.03
N MET A 31 -7.07 20.49 -2.15
CA MET A 31 -6.21 19.31 -2.01
C MET A 31 -5.59 19.15 -0.61
N VAL A 32 -6.05 19.94 0.38
CA VAL A 32 -5.42 20.00 1.71
C VAL A 32 -6.29 19.34 2.77
N LEU A 33 -5.71 18.45 3.55
CA LEU A 33 -6.27 17.93 4.81
C LEU A 33 -5.59 18.68 5.95
N TRP A 34 -6.32 19.49 6.72
CA TRP A 34 -5.72 20.29 7.77
C TRP A 34 -6.43 20.17 9.12
N TYR A 35 -5.66 20.48 10.18
CA TYR A 35 -6.09 20.41 11.58
C TYR A 35 -5.51 21.58 12.36
N ASN A 36 -6.23 22.02 13.40
CA ASN A 36 -5.79 23.08 14.31
C ASN A 36 -5.28 22.56 15.66
N LYS A 37 -4.98 21.26 15.75
CA LYS A 37 -4.41 20.59 16.93
C LYS A 37 -3.45 19.49 16.51
N PRO A 38 -2.45 19.12 17.35
CA PRO A 38 -1.59 17.97 17.13
C PRO A 38 -2.41 16.67 17.03
N ALA A 39 -1.84 15.63 16.40
CA ALA A 39 -2.38 14.28 16.54
C ALA A 39 -2.29 13.85 18.01
N ASP A 40 -3.37 13.26 18.53
CA ASP A 40 -3.37 12.71 19.89
C ASP A 40 -2.60 11.37 19.92
N LYS A 41 -3.11 10.36 20.56
CA LYS A 41 -2.45 9.05 20.68
C LYS A 41 -2.86 8.08 19.58
N VAL A 42 -3.87 8.44 18.79
CA VAL A 42 -4.45 7.56 17.77
C VAL A 42 -3.57 7.54 16.53
N TRP A 43 -3.23 6.35 16.04
CA TRP A 43 -2.43 6.14 14.83
C TRP A 43 -2.98 6.88 13.60
N LEU A 44 -4.30 6.84 13.44
CA LEU A 44 -5.00 7.44 12.30
C LEU A 44 -5.09 8.97 12.35
N ASP A 45 -4.75 9.60 13.47
CA ASP A 45 -4.72 11.07 13.58
C ASP A 45 -3.47 11.68 12.93
N GLY A 46 -2.44 10.89 12.66
CA GLY A 46 -1.24 11.36 12.00
C GLY A 46 -1.43 11.67 10.52
N LEU A 47 -0.44 12.30 9.91
CA LEU A 47 -0.40 12.63 8.50
C LEU A 47 0.57 11.69 7.79
N PHE A 48 0.04 10.90 6.88
CA PHE A 48 0.78 9.85 6.18
C PHE A 48 1.48 10.42 4.94
N ILE A 49 2.79 10.17 4.81
CA ILE A 49 3.59 10.47 3.61
C ILE A 49 4.29 9.21 3.12
N GLY A 50 4.58 9.13 1.81
CA GLY A 50 5.24 7.96 1.24
C GLY A 50 5.74 8.20 -0.18
N ASN A 51 6.61 7.28 -0.65
CA ASN A 51 7.20 7.31 -1.99
C ASN A 51 7.22 5.93 -2.67
N GLY A 52 6.36 5.00 -2.23
CA GLY A 52 6.35 3.61 -2.69
C GLY A 52 7.34 2.73 -1.93
N TYR A 53 8.57 3.16 -1.72
CA TYR A 53 9.60 2.40 -0.97
C TYR A 53 9.46 2.58 0.53
N MET A 54 9.30 3.82 0.97
CA MET A 54 9.17 4.19 2.37
C MET A 54 7.83 4.85 2.66
N GLY A 55 7.37 4.71 3.89
CA GLY A 55 6.23 5.43 4.44
C GLY A 55 6.57 6.04 5.79
N ALA A 56 5.97 7.18 6.11
CA ALA A 56 6.04 7.74 7.45
C ALA A 56 4.69 8.31 7.89
N ASN A 57 4.45 8.28 9.20
CA ASN A 57 3.31 8.91 9.84
C ASN A 57 3.79 10.04 10.75
N VAL A 58 3.44 11.29 10.41
CA VAL A 58 3.85 12.52 11.10
C VAL A 58 2.74 12.97 12.04
N PHE A 59 3.01 12.98 13.36
CA PHE A 59 1.99 13.34 14.35
C PHE A 59 1.83 14.84 14.58
N GLY A 60 2.84 15.63 14.27
CA GLY A 60 2.82 17.09 14.40
C GLY A 60 2.85 17.55 15.84
N LYS A 61 3.48 16.82 16.76
CA LYS A 61 3.61 17.23 18.16
C LYS A 61 4.60 18.38 18.32
N VAL A 62 4.34 19.25 19.30
CA VAL A 62 5.13 20.45 19.51
C VAL A 62 6.47 20.14 20.19
N ILE A 63 6.44 19.38 21.30
CA ILE A 63 7.62 19.12 22.15
C ILE A 63 8.31 17.82 21.76
N ASN A 64 7.58 16.72 21.82
CA ASN A 64 8.10 15.38 21.56
C ASN A 64 7.47 14.85 20.27
N GLU A 65 8.03 15.23 19.13
CA GLU A 65 7.57 14.75 17.83
C GLU A 65 7.94 13.29 17.65
N ARG A 66 7.00 12.53 17.12
CA ARG A 66 7.17 11.16 16.64
C ARG A 66 6.88 11.11 15.15
N ILE A 67 7.79 10.53 14.39
CA ILE A 67 7.58 10.18 12.99
C ILE A 67 7.79 8.67 12.89
N ALA A 68 6.71 7.92 12.74
CA ALA A 68 6.79 6.47 12.60
C ALA A 68 7.20 6.10 11.17
N LEU A 69 8.10 5.12 11.03
CA LEU A 69 8.81 4.80 9.79
C LEU A 69 8.51 3.38 9.32
N ASN A 70 8.28 3.25 8.03
CA ASN A 70 8.13 1.97 7.35
C ASN A 70 9.00 1.90 6.09
N GLU A 71 9.36 0.69 5.70
CA GLU A 71 10.02 0.38 4.43
C GLU A 71 9.34 -0.85 3.79
N SER A 72 9.13 -0.83 2.48
CA SER A 72 8.26 -1.74 1.72
C SER A 72 8.61 -3.21 1.84
N THR A 73 9.89 -3.51 2.07
CA THR A 73 10.42 -4.87 2.10
C THR A 73 10.75 -5.37 3.51
N PHE A 74 10.51 -4.56 4.56
CA PHE A 74 10.74 -5.02 5.92
C PHE A 74 9.58 -5.86 6.44
N TRP A 75 9.69 -7.18 6.26
CA TRP A 75 8.71 -8.19 6.66
C TRP A 75 9.31 -9.21 7.62
N SER A 76 8.45 -9.92 8.33
CA SER A 76 8.83 -11.07 9.13
C SER A 76 9.33 -12.23 8.25
N GLY A 77 10.07 -13.16 8.85
CA GLY A 77 10.54 -14.38 8.19
C GLY A 77 11.69 -14.18 7.21
N ARG A 78 11.70 -15.03 6.20
CA ARG A 78 12.72 -15.14 5.15
C ARG A 78 12.17 -15.93 3.96
N PRO A 79 12.87 -15.98 2.80
CA PRO A 79 12.48 -16.84 1.69
C PRO A 79 12.33 -18.30 2.14
N HIS A 80 11.20 -18.92 1.78
CA HIS A 80 10.90 -20.33 2.05
C HIS A 80 9.81 -20.84 1.10
N ASP A 81 9.70 -22.17 1.00
CA ASP A 81 8.65 -22.82 0.22
C ASP A 81 7.48 -23.17 1.14
N TYR A 82 6.28 -22.70 0.81
CA TYR A 82 5.05 -22.98 1.54
C TYR A 82 4.39 -24.29 1.13
N ASN A 83 4.84 -24.96 0.08
CA ASN A 83 4.14 -26.11 -0.47
C ASN A 83 4.27 -27.36 0.42
N ASP A 84 3.15 -28.05 0.65
CA ASP A 84 3.12 -29.40 1.21
C ASP A 84 3.17 -30.43 0.08
N SER A 85 4.25 -31.19 -0.02
CA SER A 85 4.44 -32.22 -1.04
C SER A 85 3.41 -33.35 -0.99
N ASP A 86 2.72 -33.52 0.13
CA ASP A 86 1.75 -34.60 0.36
C ASP A 86 0.30 -34.21 0.04
N ALA A 87 0.03 -32.91 -0.16
CA ALA A 87 -1.32 -32.37 -0.33
C ALA A 87 -2.11 -33.06 -1.48
N ASN A 88 -1.47 -33.33 -2.62
CA ASN A 88 -2.15 -33.96 -3.77
C ASN A 88 -2.79 -35.33 -3.45
N LYS A 89 -2.28 -36.07 -2.46
CA LYS A 89 -2.83 -37.36 -2.03
C LYS A 89 -4.30 -37.28 -1.59
N TYR A 90 -4.74 -36.05 -1.23
CA TYR A 90 -6.08 -35.81 -0.70
C TYR A 90 -7.01 -35.12 -1.69
N PHE A 91 -6.51 -34.61 -2.81
CA PHE A 91 -7.29 -33.87 -3.81
C PHE A 91 -8.54 -34.66 -4.29
N GLU A 92 -8.35 -35.89 -4.77
CA GLU A 92 -9.46 -36.73 -5.26
C GLU A 92 -10.46 -37.06 -4.15
N LYS A 93 -9.99 -37.27 -2.91
CA LYS A 93 -10.87 -37.59 -1.78
C LYS A 93 -11.73 -36.39 -1.38
N ILE A 94 -11.13 -35.18 -1.31
CA ILE A 94 -11.86 -33.92 -1.04
C ILE A 94 -12.91 -33.69 -2.14
N LYS A 95 -12.52 -33.80 -3.41
CA LYS A 95 -13.43 -33.67 -4.56
C LYS A 95 -14.64 -34.62 -4.45
N ASN A 96 -14.41 -35.90 -4.17
CA ASN A 96 -15.48 -36.90 -4.06
C ASN A 96 -16.41 -36.59 -2.88
N LEU A 97 -15.87 -36.17 -1.73
CA LEU A 97 -16.69 -35.76 -0.58
C LEU A 97 -17.58 -34.56 -0.93
N VAL A 98 -17.05 -33.55 -1.65
CA VAL A 98 -17.86 -32.40 -2.11
C VAL A 98 -18.94 -32.84 -3.10
N PHE A 99 -18.66 -33.75 -4.04
CA PHE A 99 -19.64 -34.24 -4.99
C PHE A 99 -20.71 -35.17 -4.35
N ASP A 100 -20.40 -35.77 -3.21
CA ASP A 100 -21.32 -36.53 -2.38
C ASP A 100 -22.12 -35.70 -1.36
N ASP A 101 -22.01 -34.34 -1.40
CA ASP A 101 -22.61 -33.38 -0.46
C ASP A 101 -22.10 -33.50 0.99
N LYS A 102 -20.94 -34.15 1.20
CA LYS A 102 -20.28 -34.32 2.50
C LYS A 102 -19.33 -33.16 2.78
N TYR A 103 -19.86 -31.94 2.72
CA TYR A 103 -19.07 -30.71 2.75
C TYR A 103 -18.24 -30.56 4.02
N LYS A 104 -18.81 -30.88 5.21
CA LYS A 104 -18.06 -30.77 6.48
C LYS A 104 -16.90 -31.76 6.60
N GLU A 105 -17.09 -32.97 6.05
CA GLU A 105 -16.00 -33.97 5.97
C GLU A 105 -14.90 -33.51 4.99
N ALA A 106 -15.30 -32.87 3.89
CA ALA A 106 -14.37 -32.29 2.92
C ALA A 106 -13.56 -31.13 3.53
N GLU A 107 -14.22 -30.19 4.24
CA GLU A 107 -13.58 -29.09 4.96
C GLU A 107 -12.56 -29.60 5.97
N LYS A 108 -12.98 -30.55 6.82
CA LYS A 108 -12.10 -31.14 7.83
C LYS A 108 -10.86 -31.78 7.18
N LEU A 109 -11.06 -32.54 6.11
CA LEU A 109 -9.96 -33.20 5.40
C LEU A 109 -9.02 -32.18 4.76
N ALA A 110 -9.58 -31.07 4.23
CA ALA A 110 -8.80 -29.98 3.68
C ALA A 110 -7.99 -29.26 4.76
N ASP A 111 -8.60 -28.97 5.92
CA ASP A 111 -7.94 -28.34 7.07
C ASP A 111 -6.77 -29.19 7.62
N GLU A 112 -6.89 -30.52 7.54
CA GLU A 112 -5.86 -31.42 8.06
C GLU A 112 -4.71 -31.66 7.06
N HIS A 113 -4.93 -31.55 5.74
CA HIS A 113 -4.00 -32.10 4.75
C HIS A 113 -3.81 -31.30 3.46
N PHE A 114 -4.47 -30.18 3.29
CA PHE A 114 -4.42 -29.46 2.01
C PHE A 114 -3.97 -28.01 2.16
N TYR A 115 -3.13 -27.71 3.19
CA TYR A 115 -2.55 -26.40 3.42
C TYR A 115 -1.06 -26.35 3.21
N GLY A 116 -0.58 -25.13 3.06
CA GLY A 116 0.84 -24.83 3.09
C GLY A 116 1.48 -25.13 4.44
N ILE A 117 2.79 -25.32 4.44
CA ILE A 117 3.60 -25.52 5.63
C ILE A 117 4.63 -24.39 5.74
N PRO A 118 4.47 -23.52 6.74
CA PRO A 118 3.39 -23.42 7.73
C PRO A 118 2.06 -22.96 7.09
N ALA A 119 0.93 -23.27 7.75
CA ALA A 119 -0.41 -22.89 7.32
C ALA A 119 -0.74 -21.39 7.56
N ALA A 120 0.26 -20.57 7.76
CA ALA A 120 0.19 -19.12 7.89
C ALA A 120 1.30 -18.46 7.08
N GLN A 121 1.17 -17.18 6.77
CA GLN A 121 2.17 -16.43 6.01
C GLN A 121 2.86 -15.39 6.90
N GLN A 122 3.80 -14.64 6.34
CA GLN A 122 4.57 -13.64 7.06
C GLN A 122 3.84 -12.30 7.12
N ALA A 123 4.24 -11.41 8.04
CA ALA A 123 3.61 -10.13 8.28
C ALA A 123 4.53 -8.96 7.97
N TYR A 124 3.96 -7.87 7.46
CA TYR A 124 4.64 -6.59 7.27
C TYR A 124 5.03 -5.98 8.61
N GLN A 125 6.25 -5.43 8.74
CA GLN A 125 6.81 -4.98 10.01
C GLN A 125 7.11 -3.48 10.04
N PRO A 126 6.98 -2.79 11.20
CA PRO A 126 7.44 -1.42 11.37
C PRO A 126 8.98 -1.39 11.46
N VAL A 127 9.61 -0.41 10.79
CA VAL A 127 11.04 -0.16 10.95
C VAL A 127 11.32 0.48 12.32
N GLY A 128 10.52 1.43 12.72
CA GLY A 128 10.66 2.14 14.00
C GLY A 128 10.19 3.58 13.95
N ASP A 129 10.81 4.43 14.75
CA ASP A 129 10.44 5.84 14.89
C ASP A 129 11.67 6.75 14.80
N LEU A 130 11.50 7.92 14.16
CA LEU A 130 12.31 9.11 14.40
C LEU A 130 11.64 9.94 15.50
N LEU A 131 12.37 10.23 16.56
CA LEU A 131 11.94 11.04 17.70
C LEU A 131 12.68 12.37 17.68
N LEU A 132 11.96 13.48 17.83
CA LEU A 132 12.55 14.81 17.93
C LEU A 132 12.09 15.47 19.23
N ASP A 133 13.03 15.70 20.13
CA ASP A 133 12.79 16.33 21.42
C ASP A 133 13.24 17.80 21.35
N PHE A 134 12.29 18.74 21.31
CA PHE A 134 12.56 20.18 21.29
C PHE A 134 12.84 20.69 22.70
N LYS A 135 13.97 21.39 22.88
CA LYS A 135 14.49 21.75 24.20
C LYS A 135 13.89 23.05 24.79
N GLU A 136 13.42 23.94 23.94
CA GLU A 136 12.87 25.22 24.35
C GLU A 136 11.46 25.38 23.79
N THR A 137 10.48 25.13 24.62
CA THR A 137 9.09 25.45 24.33
C THR A 137 8.56 26.29 25.47
N GLY A 138 8.05 27.48 25.13
CA GLY A 138 7.39 28.35 26.09
C GLY A 138 6.06 27.77 26.59
N ASP A 139 5.55 28.32 27.66
CA ASP A 139 4.30 27.87 28.30
C ASP A 139 3.02 28.21 27.49
N SER A 140 3.14 28.87 26.33
CA SER A 140 1.97 29.30 25.55
C SER A 140 2.11 29.06 24.05
N ILE A 141 1.72 27.89 23.60
CA ILE A 141 1.62 27.58 22.17
C ILE A 141 0.31 28.15 21.60
N LYS A 142 0.44 28.93 20.51
CA LYS A 142 -0.66 29.59 19.79
C LYS A 142 -0.58 29.28 18.29
N ASP A 143 -1.69 29.52 17.60
CA ASP A 143 -1.79 29.44 16.14
C ASP A 143 -1.31 28.09 15.60
N TYR A 144 -1.61 27.00 16.33
CA TYR A 144 -1.22 25.68 15.89
C TYR A 144 -1.96 25.30 14.60
N TYR A 145 -1.20 24.81 13.62
CA TYR A 145 -1.70 24.38 12.33
C TYR A 145 -0.87 23.21 11.81
N ARG A 146 -1.50 22.15 11.35
CA ARG A 146 -0.86 21.09 10.57
C ARG A 146 -1.70 20.72 9.36
N GLU A 147 -1.03 20.39 8.27
CA GLU A 147 -1.67 20.01 7.01
C GLU A 147 -0.90 18.92 6.28
N LEU A 148 -1.64 18.15 5.50
CA LEU A 148 -1.15 17.37 4.38
C LEU A 148 -1.70 18.01 3.12
N ASP A 149 -0.83 18.51 2.27
CA ASP A 149 -1.15 18.92 0.92
C ASP A 149 -1.01 17.69 0.00
N MET A 150 -2.14 17.16 -0.47
CA MET A 150 -2.19 15.96 -1.29
C MET A 150 -1.68 16.18 -2.72
N GLU A 151 -1.67 17.40 -3.22
CA GLU A 151 -1.12 17.74 -4.53
C GLU A 151 0.41 17.69 -4.53
N THR A 152 1.00 18.16 -3.44
CA THR A 152 2.46 18.24 -3.30
C THR A 152 3.07 17.10 -2.51
N GLY A 153 2.27 16.31 -1.78
CA GLY A 153 2.76 15.25 -0.89
C GLY A 153 3.57 15.78 0.31
N ILE A 154 3.38 17.05 0.68
CA ILE A 154 4.11 17.71 1.77
C ILE A 154 3.24 17.83 3.01
N VAL A 155 3.77 17.37 4.13
CA VAL A 155 3.23 17.67 5.46
C VAL A 155 3.88 18.93 5.98
N LYS A 156 3.05 19.87 6.47
CA LYS A 156 3.50 21.08 7.14
C LYS A 156 2.91 21.18 8.53
N VAL A 157 3.74 21.55 9.49
CA VAL A 157 3.33 21.83 10.87
C VAL A 157 3.84 23.22 11.24
N SER A 158 3.00 24.08 11.78
CA SER A 158 3.41 25.39 12.27
C SER A 158 2.69 25.77 13.56
N TYR A 159 3.37 26.52 14.41
CA TYR A 159 2.84 27.06 15.66
C TYR A 159 3.67 28.25 16.10
N THR A 160 3.12 29.06 17.00
CA THR A 160 3.81 30.18 17.63
C THR A 160 4.08 29.83 19.08
N ASP A 161 5.36 29.87 19.49
CA ASP A 161 5.82 29.69 20.85
C ASP A 161 6.33 31.03 21.38
N GLY A 162 5.58 31.65 22.30
CA GLY A 162 5.80 33.03 22.70
C GLY A 162 5.65 34.01 21.52
N ASP A 163 6.77 34.48 20.96
CA ASP A 163 6.84 35.34 19.78
C ASP A 163 7.65 34.72 18.62
N VAL A 164 7.96 33.43 18.73
CA VAL A 164 8.71 32.67 17.73
C VAL A 164 7.75 31.78 16.95
N LYS A 165 7.63 31.99 15.64
CA LYS A 165 6.91 31.08 14.74
C LYS A 165 7.83 29.95 14.28
N MET A 166 7.47 28.72 14.65
CA MET A 166 8.13 27.49 14.21
C MET A 166 7.40 26.89 13.00
N THR A 167 8.16 26.32 12.07
CA THR A 167 7.61 25.62 10.90
C THR A 167 8.41 24.36 10.63
N ARG A 168 7.72 23.25 10.33
CA ARG A 168 8.29 21.99 9.81
C ARG A 168 7.64 21.67 8.48
N GLU A 169 8.44 21.32 7.48
CA GLU A 169 8.00 20.74 6.22
C GLU A 169 8.63 19.35 6.08
N VAL A 170 7.82 18.32 5.80
CA VAL A 170 8.27 16.94 5.68
C VAL A 170 7.67 16.32 4.42
N PHE A 171 8.48 15.64 3.61
CA PHE A 171 8.04 14.92 2.44
C PHE A 171 8.91 13.67 2.17
N MET A 172 8.36 12.73 1.40
CA MET A 172 9.07 11.55 0.91
C MET A 172 9.36 11.71 -0.57
N SER A 173 10.62 11.95 -0.92
CA SER A 173 11.04 12.06 -2.33
C SER A 173 11.19 10.69 -2.96
N TYR A 174 10.43 10.40 -4.04
CA TYR A 174 10.60 9.19 -4.84
C TYR A 174 11.90 9.23 -5.65
N PRO A 175 12.23 10.33 -6.38
CA PRO A 175 13.47 10.38 -7.15
C PRO A 175 14.74 10.31 -6.30
N ASP A 176 14.69 10.77 -5.06
CA ASP A 176 15.84 10.76 -4.15
C ASP A 176 15.86 9.57 -3.18
N HIS A 177 14.81 8.75 -3.16
CA HIS A 177 14.62 7.61 -2.25
C HIS A 177 14.80 7.97 -0.76
N ALA A 178 14.40 9.19 -0.36
CA ALA A 178 14.66 9.70 0.98
C ALA A 178 13.47 10.47 1.55
N MET A 179 13.33 10.45 2.88
CA MET A 179 12.53 11.43 3.61
C MET A 179 13.36 12.69 3.80
N VAL A 180 12.78 13.83 3.49
CA VAL A 180 13.40 15.14 3.68
C VAL A 180 12.53 15.97 4.63
N MET A 181 13.15 16.56 5.65
CA MET A 181 12.48 17.41 6.60
C MET A 181 13.27 18.71 6.82
N LYS A 182 12.59 19.84 6.83
CA LYS A 182 13.15 21.13 7.26
C LYS A 182 12.39 21.68 8.44
N ILE A 183 13.13 22.05 9.49
CA ILE A 183 12.63 22.76 10.66
C ILE A 183 13.22 24.16 10.63
N SER A 184 12.39 25.19 10.81
CA SER A 184 12.82 26.59 10.77
C SER A 184 12.06 27.44 11.79
N ALA A 185 12.69 28.52 12.24
CA ALA A 185 12.11 29.55 13.06
C ALA A 185 12.13 30.91 12.34
N ASN A 186 11.17 31.79 12.63
CA ASN A 186 11.16 33.15 12.08
C ASN A 186 12.16 34.08 12.79
N LYS A 187 12.83 33.62 13.86
CA LYS A 187 13.90 34.35 14.57
C LYS A 187 15.19 33.54 14.57
N PRO A 188 16.36 34.20 14.44
CA PRO A 188 17.65 33.53 14.44
C PRO A 188 17.91 32.75 15.74
N GLY A 189 18.60 31.60 15.63
CA GLY A 189 19.07 30.83 16.78
C GLY A 189 17.98 30.16 17.61
N LYS A 190 16.77 29.97 17.07
CA LYS A 190 15.62 29.43 17.82
C LYS A 190 15.28 27.95 17.50
N VAL A 191 16.11 27.26 16.74
CA VAL A 191 15.96 25.84 16.51
C VAL A 191 16.96 25.07 17.37
N SER A 192 16.45 24.40 18.42
CA SER A 192 17.24 23.53 19.31
C SER A 192 16.45 22.25 19.57
N LEU A 193 17.04 21.11 19.24
CA LEU A 193 16.39 19.80 19.40
C LEU A 193 17.39 18.65 19.48
N GLU A 194 16.94 17.53 19.99
CA GLU A 194 17.64 16.25 19.95
C GLU A 194 16.87 15.27 19.04
N ALA A 195 17.57 14.63 18.09
CA ALA A 195 17.01 13.61 17.21
C ALA A 195 17.53 12.23 17.58
N LYS A 196 16.60 11.26 17.73
CA LYS A 196 16.86 9.86 18.08
C LYS A 196 16.15 8.91 17.13
N LEU A 197 16.70 7.74 16.95
CA LEU A 197 16.04 6.61 16.27
C LEU A 197 15.68 5.53 17.28
N ARG A 198 14.54 4.87 17.10
CA ARG A 198 14.05 3.78 17.96
C ARG A 198 13.41 2.70 17.10
N SER A 199 13.66 1.43 17.43
CA SER A 199 13.01 0.30 16.77
C SER A 199 12.71 -0.82 17.77
N PRO A 200 11.61 -1.58 17.58
CA PRO A 200 11.39 -2.83 18.30
C PRO A 200 12.35 -3.95 17.88
N PHE A 201 13.08 -3.77 16.78
CA PHE A 201 14.04 -4.73 16.20
C PHE A 201 15.47 -4.21 16.25
N LEU A 202 15.73 -3.22 17.12
CA LEU A 202 17.04 -2.58 17.27
C LEU A 202 18.12 -3.60 17.63
N GLU A 203 19.24 -3.52 16.92
CA GLU A 203 20.51 -4.19 17.27
C GLU A 203 21.54 -3.18 17.74
N GLU A 204 21.67 -2.06 17.03
CA GLU A 204 22.67 -1.05 17.30
C GLU A 204 22.23 0.34 16.83
N THR A 205 22.62 1.38 17.54
CA THR A 205 22.53 2.78 17.11
C THR A 205 23.91 3.42 17.24
N ILE A 206 24.36 4.09 16.16
CA ILE A 206 25.66 4.77 16.09
C ILE A 206 25.43 6.21 15.62
N ALA A 207 25.92 7.17 16.39
CA ALA A 207 25.98 8.57 15.97
C ALA A 207 27.43 8.97 15.71
N ARG A 208 27.75 9.37 14.48
CA ARG A 208 29.09 9.75 14.06
C ARG A 208 29.04 10.69 12.86
N ASP A 209 29.94 11.68 12.81
CA ASP A 209 30.15 12.55 11.65
C ASP A 209 28.83 13.16 11.11
N ASN A 210 27.99 13.74 11.99
CA ASN A 210 26.69 14.33 11.70
C ASN A 210 25.63 13.34 11.16
N LYS A 211 25.89 12.06 11.26
CA LYS A 211 24.99 10.97 10.85
C LYS A 211 24.59 10.12 12.05
N LEU A 212 23.32 9.82 12.18
CA LEU A 212 22.76 8.86 13.12
C LEU A 212 22.30 7.63 12.33
N THR A 213 22.87 6.47 12.66
CA THR A 213 22.57 5.19 12.01
C THR A 213 21.93 4.23 13.01
N MET A 214 20.83 3.60 12.60
CA MET A 214 20.17 2.54 13.35
C MET A 214 20.18 1.26 12.52
N ASN A 215 20.77 0.19 13.05
CA ASN A 215 20.77 -1.16 12.48
C ASN A 215 19.79 -2.04 13.23
N GLY A 216 19.09 -2.89 12.52
CA GLY A 216 18.18 -3.84 13.11
C GLY A 216 17.94 -5.06 12.22
N SER A 217 17.37 -6.10 12.82
CA SER A 217 16.95 -7.30 12.10
C SER A 217 15.67 -7.88 12.68
N TRP A 218 14.86 -8.45 11.80
CA TRP A 218 13.72 -9.21 12.25
C TRP A 218 14.18 -10.50 12.94
N LYS A 219 13.61 -10.77 14.12
CA LYS A 219 13.85 -11.99 14.89
C LYS A 219 12.50 -12.54 15.37
N TYR A 220 12.31 -13.84 15.19
CA TYR A 220 11.16 -14.51 15.78
C TYR A 220 11.27 -14.44 17.32
N LEU A 221 10.21 -13.97 17.96
CA LEU A 221 10.10 -13.88 19.41
C LEU A 221 8.96 -14.77 19.89
N PRO A 222 9.22 -15.86 20.65
CA PRO A 222 8.17 -16.77 21.12
C PRO A 222 7.04 -16.09 21.90
N ALA A 223 7.34 -15.02 22.65
CA ALA A 223 6.35 -14.21 23.36
C ALA A 223 5.36 -13.47 22.43
N ARG A 224 5.62 -13.46 21.13
CA ARG A 224 4.80 -12.86 20.06
C ARG A 224 4.26 -13.92 19.11
N ASP A 225 4.16 -15.16 19.57
CA ASP A 225 3.58 -16.25 18.78
C ASP A 225 2.13 -15.93 18.42
N SER A 226 1.83 -16.02 17.15
CA SER A 226 0.52 -15.68 16.60
C SER A 226 0.30 -16.44 15.30
N TRP A 227 -0.94 -16.85 15.06
CA TRP A 227 -1.37 -17.38 13.77
C TRP A 227 -1.15 -16.39 12.59
N LEU A 228 -0.91 -15.10 12.89
CA LEU A 228 -0.64 -14.06 11.88
C LEU A 228 0.78 -14.08 11.32
N ILE A 229 1.74 -14.72 12.01
CA ILE A 229 3.13 -14.78 11.60
C ILE A 229 3.61 -16.23 11.62
N ALA A 230 3.92 -16.74 10.46
CA ALA A 230 4.48 -18.08 10.32
C ALA A 230 5.86 -18.19 10.99
N LYS A 231 6.06 -19.25 11.74
CA LYS A 231 7.38 -19.58 12.31
C LYS A 231 8.28 -20.16 11.23
N VAL A 232 9.27 -19.39 10.82
CA VAL A 232 10.31 -19.82 9.87
C VAL A 232 11.67 -19.62 10.52
N GLU A 233 12.46 -20.68 10.63
CA GLU A 233 13.77 -20.68 11.28
C GLU A 233 14.84 -20.01 10.41
N GLY A 234 15.85 -19.43 11.05
CA GLY A 234 17.01 -18.81 10.43
C GLY A 234 17.02 -17.28 10.50
N PRO A 235 18.05 -16.63 9.93
CA PRO A 235 18.19 -15.19 9.96
C PRO A 235 17.07 -14.52 9.14
N GLY A 236 16.43 -13.53 9.73
CA GLY A 236 15.41 -12.74 9.06
C GLY A 236 15.97 -11.53 8.31
N MET A 237 15.04 -10.69 7.81
CA MET A 237 15.35 -9.45 7.13
C MET A 237 16.15 -8.50 8.03
N LYS A 238 17.22 -7.91 7.48
CA LYS A 238 17.98 -6.83 8.12
C LYS A 238 17.55 -5.48 7.54
N PHE A 239 17.73 -4.42 8.31
CA PHE A 239 17.55 -3.05 7.82
C PHE A 239 18.60 -2.10 8.41
N GLN A 240 18.81 -0.99 7.71
CA GLN A 240 19.47 0.19 8.23
C GLN A 240 18.60 1.43 7.98
N THR A 241 18.54 2.30 8.99
CA THR A 241 18.03 3.66 8.88
C THR A 241 19.18 4.63 9.11
N SER A 242 19.41 5.56 8.21
CA SER A 242 20.44 6.58 8.30
C SER A 242 19.86 7.98 8.22
N LEU A 243 20.08 8.78 9.26
CA LEU A 243 19.63 10.17 9.37
C LEU A 243 20.86 11.10 9.32
N VAL A 244 20.84 12.05 8.40
CA VAL A 244 21.84 13.14 8.33
C VAL A 244 21.15 14.45 8.66
N ALA A 245 21.80 15.28 9.50
CA ALA A 245 21.31 16.60 9.88
C ALA A 245 22.28 17.70 9.44
N THR A 246 21.74 18.79 8.87
CA THR A 246 22.50 19.96 8.43
C THR A 246 21.84 21.22 8.99
N PRO A 247 22.40 21.85 10.06
CA PRO A 247 21.90 23.10 10.60
C PRO A 247 22.36 24.30 9.75
N ASP A 248 21.50 25.30 9.63
CA ASP A 248 21.87 26.65 9.19
C ASP A 248 22.25 27.49 10.41
N LYS A 249 23.55 27.77 10.57
CA LYS A 249 24.11 28.32 11.80
C LYS A 249 23.89 27.40 13.01
N GLY A 250 24.26 27.89 14.22
CA GLY A 250 24.19 27.09 15.43
C GLY A 250 25.24 25.96 15.47
N LYS A 251 25.00 24.96 16.30
CA LYS A 251 25.92 23.85 16.54
C LYS A 251 25.21 22.52 16.33
N LEU A 252 25.88 21.56 15.73
CA LEU A 252 25.49 20.14 15.68
C LEU A 252 26.53 19.32 16.46
N GLU A 253 26.04 18.54 17.40
CA GLU A 253 26.84 17.61 18.19
C GLU A 253 26.28 16.21 18.07
N THR A 254 27.15 15.22 18.08
CA THR A 254 26.78 13.81 18.19
C THR A 254 27.02 13.32 19.61
N THR A 255 26.06 12.62 20.17
CA THR A 255 26.26 11.78 21.37
C THR A 255 26.51 10.32 20.93
N ASP A 256 26.46 9.36 21.85
CA ASP A 256 26.60 7.94 21.48
C ASP A 256 25.44 7.45 20.59
N SER A 257 24.22 8.04 20.73
CA SER A 257 23.00 7.56 20.08
C SER A 257 22.02 8.63 19.60
N SER A 258 22.48 9.91 19.56
CA SER A 258 21.62 11.02 19.10
C SER A 258 22.38 12.11 18.37
N LEU A 259 21.64 12.94 17.63
CA LEU A 259 22.12 14.19 17.05
C LEU A 259 21.47 15.37 17.82
N VAL A 260 22.29 16.28 18.32
CA VAL A 260 21.85 17.44 19.10
C VAL A 260 22.13 18.72 18.31
N ILE A 261 21.09 19.45 17.97
CA ILE A 261 21.17 20.78 17.33
C ILE A 261 20.88 21.85 18.37
N THR A 262 21.72 22.89 18.40
CA THR A 262 21.58 23.99 19.35
C THR A 262 21.72 25.35 18.63
N ASN A 263 20.77 26.26 18.89
CA ASN A 263 20.78 27.66 18.42
C ASN A 263 20.92 27.81 16.89
N ALA A 264 20.30 26.90 16.08
CA ALA A 264 20.26 27.05 14.64
C ALA A 264 19.13 27.98 14.19
N ASN A 265 19.25 28.56 12.99
CA ASN A 265 18.17 29.29 12.33
C ASN A 265 17.17 28.33 11.71
N SER A 266 17.69 27.27 11.14
CA SER A 266 16.93 26.12 10.60
C SER A 266 17.80 24.88 10.60
N ALA A 267 17.16 23.72 10.45
CA ALA A 267 17.84 22.44 10.28
C ALA A 267 17.16 21.62 9.17
N THR A 268 17.96 21.06 8.28
CA THR A 268 17.51 20.11 7.27
C THR A 268 17.93 18.70 7.67
N PHE A 269 16.98 17.76 7.65
CA PHE A 269 17.21 16.36 7.91
C PHE A 269 16.92 15.56 6.64
N VAL A 270 17.79 14.59 6.35
CA VAL A 270 17.59 13.61 5.28
C VAL A 270 17.71 12.22 5.88
N LEU A 271 16.69 11.40 5.65
CA LEU A 271 16.63 10.04 6.18
C LEU A 271 16.46 9.04 5.04
N ALA A 272 17.34 8.04 5.01
CA ALA A 272 17.28 6.89 4.13
C ALA A 272 17.01 5.61 4.95
N ILE A 273 16.22 4.70 4.38
CA ILE A 273 15.99 3.35 4.92
C ILE A 273 16.25 2.36 3.80
N ALA A 274 16.94 1.28 4.11
CA ALA A 274 17.12 0.15 3.21
C ALA A 274 17.10 -1.17 3.99
N THR A 275 16.72 -2.24 3.32
CA THR A 275 16.72 -3.60 3.86
C THR A 275 17.73 -4.49 3.15
N SER A 276 17.91 -5.72 3.63
CA SER A 276 18.70 -6.74 2.94
C SER A 276 17.96 -7.46 1.82
N PHE A 277 16.75 -7.00 1.44
CA PHE A 277 15.96 -7.57 0.36
C PHE A 277 16.59 -7.29 -1.01
N ILE A 278 16.80 -8.33 -1.80
CA ILE A 278 17.15 -8.24 -3.22
C ILE A 278 15.93 -8.63 -4.06
N ASN A 279 15.29 -9.74 -3.71
CA ASN A 279 14.05 -10.23 -4.27
C ASN A 279 13.43 -11.28 -3.32
N TYR A 280 12.25 -11.79 -3.63
CA TYR A 280 11.52 -12.72 -2.77
C TYR A 280 12.24 -14.07 -2.50
N LYS A 281 13.35 -14.34 -3.20
CA LYS A 281 14.21 -15.54 -3.02
C LYS A 281 15.53 -15.21 -2.31
N ASP A 282 15.90 -13.92 -2.18
CA ASP A 282 17.22 -13.50 -1.74
C ASP A 282 17.17 -12.27 -0.82
N ILE A 283 17.70 -12.43 0.39
CA ILE A 283 17.85 -11.38 1.41
C ILE A 283 19.33 -11.13 1.76
N SER A 284 20.25 -11.43 0.87
CA SER A 284 21.70 -11.27 1.10
C SER A 284 22.22 -9.85 0.85
N GLY A 285 21.35 -8.89 0.54
CA GLY A 285 21.69 -7.50 0.28
C GLY A 285 22.35 -6.81 1.48
N ASP A 286 23.03 -5.70 1.22
CA ASP A 286 23.72 -4.88 2.22
C ASP A 286 22.93 -3.56 2.45
N PRO A 287 22.16 -3.45 3.55
CA PRO A 287 21.40 -2.24 3.86
C PRO A 287 22.29 -1.01 4.08
N ALA A 288 23.52 -1.21 4.59
CA ALA A 288 24.44 -0.10 4.85
C ALA A 288 24.95 0.50 3.54
N ALA A 289 25.39 -0.33 2.60
CA ALA A 289 25.80 0.11 1.28
C ALA A 289 24.65 0.77 0.51
N ALA A 290 23.42 0.26 0.63
CA ALA A 290 22.24 0.85 0.01
C ALA A 290 21.90 2.24 0.59
N CYS A 291 21.88 2.41 1.92
CA CYS A 291 21.70 3.71 2.56
C CYS A 291 22.78 4.72 2.17
N GLU A 292 24.05 4.29 2.12
CA GLU A 292 25.17 5.16 1.71
C GLU A 292 25.05 5.58 0.24
N LYS A 293 24.61 4.69 -0.64
CA LYS A 293 24.32 5.03 -2.05
C LYS A 293 23.23 6.09 -2.17
N ILE A 294 22.16 5.98 -1.40
CA ILE A 294 21.08 6.98 -1.37
C ILE A 294 21.62 8.32 -0.88
N LEU A 295 22.29 8.36 0.27
CA LEU A 295 22.78 9.60 0.88
C LEU A 295 23.86 10.28 0.02
N SER A 296 24.77 9.53 -0.60
CA SER A 296 25.78 10.07 -1.51
C SER A 296 25.16 10.64 -2.79
N GLY A 297 24.09 10.04 -3.31
CA GLY A 297 23.35 10.55 -4.49
C GLY A 297 22.65 11.89 -4.27
N ILE A 298 22.43 12.29 -3.03
CA ILE A 298 21.81 13.57 -2.65
C ILE A 298 22.78 14.52 -1.96
N SER A 299 24.03 14.10 -1.75
CA SER A 299 25.07 14.95 -1.16
C SER A 299 25.26 16.24 -1.97
N GLY A 300 25.33 17.38 -1.27
CA GLY A 300 25.44 18.71 -1.89
C GLY A 300 24.14 19.31 -2.42
N LYS A 301 23.02 18.56 -2.44
CA LYS A 301 21.70 19.13 -2.75
C LYS A 301 21.15 19.86 -1.52
N ASP A 302 20.78 21.12 -1.67
CA ASP A 302 20.09 21.85 -0.62
C ASP A 302 18.59 21.47 -0.56
N PHE A 303 17.90 21.92 0.50
CA PHE A 303 16.47 21.66 0.69
C PHE A 303 15.62 22.13 -0.49
N LYS A 304 15.97 23.23 -1.16
CA LYS A 304 15.19 23.76 -2.29
C LYS A 304 15.28 22.86 -3.50
N ILE A 305 16.47 22.32 -3.78
CA ILE A 305 16.70 21.36 -4.88
C ILE A 305 15.91 20.07 -4.61
N LEU A 306 16.04 19.49 -3.41
CA LEU A 306 15.32 18.26 -3.03
C LEU A 306 13.80 18.46 -3.11
N LYS A 307 13.29 19.61 -2.59
CA LYS A 307 11.87 19.95 -2.67
C LYS A 307 11.41 20.12 -4.12
N SER A 308 12.18 20.80 -4.97
CA SER A 308 11.84 20.99 -6.38
C SER A 308 11.79 19.67 -7.14
N THR A 309 12.74 18.77 -6.90
CA THR A 309 12.76 17.41 -7.49
C THR A 309 11.52 16.61 -7.09
N HIS A 310 11.19 16.61 -5.79
CA HIS A 310 9.99 15.97 -5.26
C HIS A 310 8.71 16.54 -5.87
N LEU A 311 8.56 17.85 -5.92
CA LEU A 311 7.37 18.51 -6.49
C LEU A 311 7.19 18.19 -7.97
N SER A 312 8.27 18.17 -8.76
CA SER A 312 8.21 17.82 -10.18
C SER A 312 7.65 16.41 -10.41
N ASP A 313 8.03 15.46 -9.57
CA ASP A 313 7.54 14.08 -9.63
C ASP A 313 6.11 13.96 -9.08
N PHE A 314 5.91 14.35 -7.83
CA PHE A 314 4.67 14.07 -7.10
C PHE A 314 3.48 14.85 -7.66
N SER A 315 3.63 16.17 -7.86
CA SER A 315 2.58 17.01 -8.43
C SER A 315 2.34 16.67 -9.90
N GLY A 316 3.34 16.14 -10.62
CA GLY A 316 3.19 15.62 -11.97
C GLY A 316 2.19 14.46 -12.08
N LEU A 317 2.04 13.67 -11.02
CA LEU A 317 1.04 12.59 -10.93
C LEU A 317 -0.30 13.11 -10.38
N MET A 318 -0.26 13.79 -9.24
CA MET A 318 -1.48 14.22 -8.56
C MET A 318 -2.25 15.29 -9.33
N GLY A 319 -1.57 16.19 -10.05
CA GLY A 319 -2.18 17.28 -10.83
C GLY A 319 -2.88 16.84 -12.12
N ARG A 320 -2.86 15.54 -12.47
CA ARG A 320 -3.51 15.06 -13.70
C ARG A 320 -5.03 15.01 -13.65
N VAL A 321 -5.59 14.86 -12.45
CA VAL A 321 -7.03 14.70 -12.25
C VAL A 321 -7.50 15.48 -11.04
N HIS A 322 -8.53 16.31 -11.23
CA HIS A 322 -9.18 17.07 -10.18
C HIS A 322 -10.70 16.80 -10.18
N LEU A 323 -11.25 16.48 -9.02
CA LEU A 323 -12.68 16.35 -8.81
C LEU A 323 -13.15 17.48 -7.89
N LYS A 324 -14.13 18.29 -8.36
CA LYS A 324 -14.71 19.39 -7.60
C LYS A 324 -16.22 19.17 -7.45
N ILE A 325 -16.64 18.89 -6.22
CA ILE A 325 -18.04 18.71 -5.84
C ILE A 325 -18.31 19.52 -4.59
N GLY A 326 -19.45 20.19 -4.49
CA GLY A 326 -19.83 20.93 -3.30
C GLY A 326 -19.28 22.34 -3.19
N ASP A 327 -19.36 22.91 -1.98
CA ASP A 327 -19.00 24.29 -1.69
C ASP A 327 -17.55 24.40 -1.19
N PRO A 328 -16.65 25.13 -1.88
CA PRO A 328 -15.27 25.31 -1.45
C PRO A 328 -15.11 26.03 -0.11
N LEU A 329 -16.14 26.76 0.38
CA LEU A 329 -16.12 27.38 1.71
C LEU A 329 -15.98 26.35 2.84
N MET A 330 -16.34 25.10 2.62
CA MET A 330 -16.13 24.01 3.58
C MET A 330 -14.64 23.78 3.90
N ASN A 331 -13.74 24.17 3.00
CA ASN A 331 -12.29 24.07 3.21
C ASN A 331 -11.72 25.03 4.30
N GLU A 332 -12.52 25.98 4.79
CA GLU A 332 -12.16 26.81 5.94
C GLU A 332 -12.25 26.08 7.27
N LYS A 333 -12.92 24.89 7.32
CA LYS A 333 -13.03 24.09 8.54
C LYS A 333 -11.97 22.97 8.57
N PRO A 334 -11.41 22.66 9.76
CA PRO A 334 -10.56 21.48 9.93
C PRO A 334 -11.29 20.19 9.53
N ILE A 335 -10.55 19.21 8.98
CA ILE A 335 -11.15 18.00 8.43
C ILE A 335 -11.84 17.14 9.51
N ASP A 336 -11.31 17.09 10.72
CA ASP A 336 -11.91 16.37 11.85
C ASP A 336 -13.25 16.98 12.29
N VAL A 337 -13.38 18.32 12.23
CA VAL A 337 -14.64 19.02 12.50
C VAL A 337 -15.67 18.69 11.41
N ARG A 338 -15.27 18.69 10.14
CA ARG A 338 -16.14 18.35 9.00
C ARG A 338 -16.67 16.91 9.10
N ILE A 339 -15.79 15.96 9.45
CA ILE A 339 -16.20 14.55 9.66
C ILE A 339 -17.17 14.43 10.84
N ALA A 340 -16.93 15.18 11.93
CA ALA A 340 -17.84 15.20 13.08
C ALA A 340 -19.22 15.82 12.74
N ASP A 341 -19.25 16.85 11.91
CA ASP A 341 -20.47 17.48 11.44
C ASP A 341 -21.27 16.54 10.50
N LEU A 342 -20.59 15.83 9.59
CA LEU A 342 -21.21 14.81 8.73
C LEU A 342 -21.87 13.69 9.55
N LYS A 343 -21.21 13.23 10.64
CA LYS A 343 -21.78 12.23 11.57
C LYS A 343 -23.05 12.72 12.28
N LYS A 344 -23.25 14.04 12.40
CA LYS A 344 -24.48 14.68 12.92
C LYS A 344 -25.56 14.88 11.85
N GLY A 345 -25.30 14.45 10.60
CA GLY A 345 -26.24 14.58 9.49
C GLY A 345 -26.14 15.91 8.72
N LEU A 346 -25.10 16.72 8.96
CA LEU A 346 -24.87 17.94 8.16
C LEU A 346 -24.19 17.55 6.84
N PRO A 347 -24.80 17.88 5.68
CA PRO A 347 -24.26 17.47 4.39
C PRO A 347 -22.97 18.23 4.06
N ASP A 348 -21.99 17.51 3.53
CA ASP A 348 -20.72 18.05 3.06
C ASP A 348 -20.26 17.32 1.79
N PRO A 349 -20.83 17.64 0.63
CA PRO A 349 -20.46 17.00 -0.65
C PRO A 349 -18.99 17.20 -1.03
N GLU A 350 -18.31 18.26 -0.56
CA GLU A 350 -16.89 18.51 -0.86
C GLU A 350 -15.99 17.45 -0.24
N LEU A 351 -16.41 16.77 0.84
CA LEU A 351 -15.70 15.60 1.38
C LEU A 351 -15.58 14.44 0.38
N LEU A 352 -16.49 14.31 -0.58
CA LEU A 352 -16.38 13.31 -1.64
C LEU A 352 -15.18 13.61 -2.55
N SER A 353 -14.96 14.90 -2.87
CA SER A 353 -13.76 15.34 -3.60
C SER A 353 -12.48 15.01 -2.84
N LYS A 354 -12.48 15.25 -1.52
CA LYS A 354 -11.34 14.90 -0.64
C LYS A 354 -11.07 13.40 -0.60
N VAL A 355 -12.10 12.58 -0.43
CA VAL A 355 -11.96 11.10 -0.41
C VAL A 355 -11.42 10.58 -1.73
N PHE A 356 -11.93 11.09 -2.87
CA PHE A 356 -11.42 10.73 -4.19
C PHE A 356 -9.93 11.07 -4.34
N GLN A 357 -9.54 12.30 -4.00
CA GLN A 357 -8.14 12.72 -4.10
C GLN A 357 -7.25 12.01 -3.07
N PHE A 358 -7.77 11.71 -1.89
CA PHE A 358 -7.05 10.96 -0.86
C PHE A 358 -6.78 9.51 -1.33
N GLY A 359 -7.73 8.86 -2.01
CA GLY A 359 -7.52 7.54 -2.61
C GLY A 359 -6.37 7.57 -3.63
N ARG A 360 -6.33 8.55 -4.52
CA ARG A 360 -5.22 8.77 -5.47
C ARG A 360 -3.89 9.03 -4.74
N TYR A 361 -3.93 9.89 -3.73
CA TYR A 361 -2.78 10.21 -2.88
C TYR A 361 -2.18 8.96 -2.22
N ILE A 362 -3.02 8.11 -1.61
CA ILE A 362 -2.59 6.85 -0.97
C ILE A 362 -1.89 5.96 -1.99
N LEU A 363 -2.44 5.81 -3.19
CA LEU A 363 -1.85 4.97 -4.23
C LEU A 363 -0.49 5.51 -4.70
N VAL A 364 -0.39 6.82 -5.01
CA VAL A 364 0.88 7.47 -5.41
C VAL A 364 1.95 7.36 -4.31
N SER A 365 1.53 7.45 -3.04
CA SER A 365 2.45 7.41 -1.90
C SER A 365 2.90 5.98 -1.53
N SER A 366 2.13 4.96 -1.90
CA SER A 366 2.40 3.57 -1.47
C SER A 366 2.84 2.61 -2.57
N SER A 367 2.69 2.98 -3.85
CA SER A 367 3.00 2.12 -4.99
C SER A 367 3.65 2.91 -6.12
N ARG A 368 4.93 2.68 -6.33
CA ARG A 368 5.75 3.35 -7.37
C ARG A 368 6.60 2.31 -8.08
N THR A 369 6.90 2.55 -9.34
CA THR A 369 7.76 1.66 -10.15
C THR A 369 9.03 1.28 -9.39
N GLY A 370 9.29 -0.02 -9.29
CA GLY A 370 10.44 -0.60 -8.57
C GLY A 370 10.24 -0.82 -7.06
N SER A 371 9.12 -0.34 -6.46
CA SER A 371 8.76 -0.70 -5.09
C SER A 371 7.95 -2.00 -5.04
N GLU A 372 7.74 -2.54 -3.83
CA GLU A 372 6.72 -3.56 -3.60
C GLU A 372 5.31 -2.96 -3.72
N PRO A 373 4.27 -3.77 -4.05
CA PRO A 373 2.90 -3.28 -4.12
C PRO A 373 2.40 -2.71 -2.79
N ALA A 374 1.33 -1.92 -2.84
CA ALA A 374 0.58 -1.52 -1.65
C ALA A 374 -0.03 -2.76 -0.99
N ASN A 375 0.34 -3.03 0.28
CA ASN A 375 -0.23 -4.12 1.06
C ASN A 375 -1.58 -3.73 1.70
N LEU A 376 -2.15 -4.55 2.60
CA LEU A 376 -3.45 -4.31 3.23
C LEU A 376 -3.54 -2.95 3.97
N GLN A 377 -2.44 -2.44 4.50
CA GLN A 377 -2.33 -1.11 5.11
C GLN A 377 -1.58 -0.10 4.22
N ALA A 378 -1.56 -0.34 2.91
CA ALA A 378 -0.79 0.41 1.93
C ALA A 378 0.73 0.38 2.24
N ARG A 379 1.23 1.36 3.02
CA ARG A 379 2.65 1.45 3.38
C ARG A 379 2.88 1.71 4.88
N TRP A 380 1.83 2.00 5.64
CA TRP A 380 1.96 2.50 7.01
C TRP A 380 1.48 1.49 8.04
N ASN A 381 2.40 1.08 8.92
CA ASN A 381 2.15 0.14 10.00
C ASN A 381 3.01 0.49 11.21
N GLN A 382 2.45 0.49 12.41
CA GLN A 382 3.20 0.64 13.66
C GLN A 382 3.24 -0.65 14.50
N ASP A 383 2.45 -1.66 14.13
CA ASP A 383 2.24 -2.85 14.93
C ASP A 383 3.13 -4.01 14.45
N ILE A 384 3.68 -4.77 15.40
CA ILE A 384 4.43 -6.00 15.11
C ILE A 384 3.48 -7.12 14.67
N LEU A 385 2.26 -7.10 15.20
CA LEU A 385 1.17 -7.98 14.82
C LEU A 385 0.03 -7.15 14.20
N PRO A 386 0.22 -6.63 12.98
CA PRO A 386 -0.83 -5.85 12.33
C PRO A 386 -2.02 -6.73 11.98
N ASN A 387 -3.19 -6.11 11.83
CA ASN A 387 -4.39 -6.81 11.43
C ASN A 387 -4.14 -7.62 10.14
N TRP A 388 -4.49 -8.91 10.18
CA TRP A 388 -4.26 -9.89 9.10
C TRP A 388 -2.82 -9.93 8.58
N GLY A 389 -1.83 -9.60 9.44
CA GLY A 389 -0.41 -9.55 9.06
C GLY A 389 -0.07 -8.43 8.08
N SER A 390 -0.99 -7.55 7.74
CA SER A 390 -0.85 -6.55 6.65
C SER A 390 -0.37 -7.18 5.34
N LYS A 391 -0.84 -8.39 5.02
CA LYS A 391 -0.47 -9.17 3.84
C LYS A 391 -1.05 -8.56 2.55
N TYR A 392 -0.70 -9.15 1.42
CA TYR A 392 -1.39 -8.92 0.15
C TYR A 392 -2.58 -9.87 0.09
N THR A 393 -3.74 -9.41 0.51
CA THR A 393 -4.98 -10.19 0.47
C THR A 393 -5.57 -10.08 -0.94
N ILE A 394 -5.46 -11.16 -1.71
CA ILE A 394 -5.79 -11.21 -3.14
C ILE A 394 -7.15 -11.88 -3.43
N ASN A 395 -8.04 -11.87 -2.43
CA ASN A 395 -9.45 -12.22 -2.63
C ASN A 395 -10.37 -10.98 -2.74
N ILE A 396 -9.83 -9.75 -2.59
CA ILE A 396 -10.47 -8.46 -2.85
C ILE A 396 -9.56 -7.25 -2.58
N ASN A 397 -8.81 -7.22 -1.45
CA ASN A 397 -8.19 -5.99 -0.94
C ASN A 397 -7.09 -5.47 -1.86
N THR A 398 -6.22 -6.34 -2.36
CA THR A 398 -5.16 -5.97 -3.29
C THR A 398 -5.75 -5.45 -4.60
N GLU A 399 -6.76 -6.12 -5.12
CA GLU A 399 -7.48 -5.69 -6.33
C GLU A 399 -8.09 -4.30 -6.13
N MET A 400 -8.80 -4.06 -5.03
CA MET A 400 -9.39 -2.75 -4.71
C MET A 400 -8.35 -1.65 -4.56
N ASN A 401 -7.17 -1.95 -4.00
CA ASN A 401 -6.09 -0.97 -3.88
C ASN A 401 -5.68 -0.41 -5.25
N TYR A 402 -5.79 -1.22 -6.32
CA TYR A 402 -5.34 -0.85 -7.67
C TYR A 402 -6.45 -0.49 -8.65
N TRP A 403 -7.74 -0.65 -8.30
CA TRP A 403 -8.84 -0.21 -9.18
C TRP A 403 -8.76 1.27 -9.58
N PRO A 404 -8.25 2.20 -8.75
CA PRO A 404 -8.10 3.60 -9.16
C PRO A 404 -6.97 3.84 -10.18
N ALA A 405 -5.99 2.94 -10.32
CA ALA A 405 -4.76 3.21 -11.06
C ALA A 405 -5.03 3.70 -12.49
N GLU A 406 -5.76 2.92 -13.27
CA GLU A 406 -6.04 3.25 -14.66
C GLU A 406 -7.09 4.38 -14.80
N VAL A 407 -8.24 4.21 -14.15
CA VAL A 407 -9.38 5.14 -14.28
C VAL A 407 -9.09 6.55 -13.76
N THR A 408 -8.06 6.72 -12.92
CA THR A 408 -7.66 8.04 -12.39
C THR A 408 -6.33 8.54 -12.94
N ASN A 409 -5.87 8.00 -14.08
CA ASN A 409 -4.65 8.40 -14.78
C ASN A 409 -3.38 8.30 -13.93
N LEU A 410 -3.19 7.11 -13.30
CA LEU A 410 -2.05 6.77 -12.46
C LEU A 410 -1.47 5.39 -12.83
N SER A 411 -1.47 5.02 -14.11
CA SER A 411 -1.03 3.70 -14.62
C SER A 411 0.36 3.29 -14.13
N GLU A 412 1.28 4.24 -13.92
CA GLU A 412 2.65 3.95 -13.44
C GLU A 412 2.64 3.34 -12.02
N THR A 413 1.61 3.65 -11.22
CA THR A 413 1.48 3.09 -9.88
C THR A 413 1.03 1.64 -9.88
N HIS A 414 0.56 1.12 -11.02
CA HIS A 414 0.14 -0.26 -11.18
C HIS A 414 1.32 -1.24 -11.38
N THR A 415 2.48 -0.73 -11.85
CA THR A 415 3.68 -1.54 -12.18
C THR A 415 4.12 -2.49 -11.06
N PRO A 416 4.16 -2.11 -9.76
CA PRO A 416 4.55 -3.04 -8.70
C PRO A 416 3.65 -4.27 -8.61
N LEU A 417 2.33 -4.12 -8.83
CA LEU A 417 1.40 -5.25 -8.86
C LEU A 417 1.71 -6.21 -10.01
N PHE A 418 2.00 -5.70 -11.19
CA PHE A 418 2.35 -6.54 -12.34
C PHE A 418 3.60 -7.37 -12.09
N HIS A 419 4.62 -6.79 -11.44
CA HIS A 419 5.82 -7.54 -11.05
C HIS A 419 5.48 -8.65 -10.04
N MET A 420 4.67 -8.35 -9.01
CA MET A 420 4.22 -9.36 -8.06
C MET A 420 3.44 -10.50 -8.75
N ILE A 421 2.57 -10.19 -9.71
CA ILE A 421 1.82 -11.19 -10.46
C ILE A 421 2.76 -12.14 -11.22
N LYS A 422 3.84 -11.65 -11.83
CA LYS A 422 4.87 -12.50 -12.46
C LYS A 422 5.56 -13.41 -11.47
N ASP A 423 5.96 -12.88 -10.31
CA ASP A 423 6.58 -13.66 -9.23
C ASP A 423 5.62 -14.76 -8.74
N LEU A 424 4.34 -14.41 -8.57
CA LEU A 424 3.30 -15.36 -8.17
C LEU A 424 3.06 -16.43 -9.22
N ALA A 425 3.11 -16.09 -10.50
CA ALA A 425 2.98 -17.07 -11.58
C ALA A 425 4.14 -18.08 -11.56
N GLU A 426 5.36 -17.65 -11.27
CA GLU A 426 6.52 -18.54 -11.12
C GLU A 426 6.37 -19.49 -9.93
N ASN A 427 6.05 -18.98 -8.74
CA ASN A 427 5.86 -19.81 -7.53
C ASN A 427 4.59 -20.65 -7.63
N GLY A 428 3.50 -20.08 -8.16
CA GLY A 428 2.21 -20.71 -8.32
C GLY A 428 2.22 -21.89 -9.28
N ALA A 429 3.17 -21.94 -10.22
CA ALA A 429 3.36 -23.09 -11.08
C ALA A 429 3.80 -24.35 -10.29
N LYS A 430 4.62 -24.17 -9.26
CA LYS A 430 4.98 -25.27 -8.34
C LYS A 430 3.76 -25.71 -7.54
N THR A 431 2.99 -24.77 -7.01
CA THR A 431 1.77 -25.04 -6.23
C THR A 431 0.73 -25.76 -7.10
N ALA A 432 0.49 -25.32 -8.34
CA ALA A 432 -0.41 -26.00 -9.28
C ALA A 432 0.01 -27.46 -9.49
N LYS A 433 1.30 -27.71 -9.68
CA LYS A 433 1.82 -29.07 -9.87
C LYS A 433 1.73 -29.91 -8.61
N ILE A 434 2.10 -29.37 -7.44
CA ILE A 434 2.18 -30.11 -6.18
C ILE A 434 0.77 -30.42 -5.64
N TYR A 435 -0.14 -29.48 -5.62
CA TYR A 435 -1.47 -29.66 -5.01
C TYR A 435 -2.48 -30.31 -5.97
N TYR A 436 -2.44 -29.92 -7.25
CA TYR A 436 -3.49 -30.26 -8.22
C TYR A 436 -3.01 -31.18 -9.34
N ASN A 437 -1.71 -31.46 -9.43
CA ASN A 437 -1.07 -32.12 -10.58
C ASN A 437 -1.41 -31.45 -11.92
N ALA A 438 -1.62 -30.13 -11.90
CA ALA A 438 -2.01 -29.29 -13.01
C ALA A 438 -0.81 -28.57 -13.64
N GLY A 439 -0.95 -28.14 -14.87
CA GLY A 439 -0.11 -27.13 -15.52
C GLY A 439 -0.53 -25.71 -15.15
N GLY A 440 0.10 -24.72 -15.79
CA GLY A 440 -0.18 -23.33 -15.48
C GLY A 440 0.24 -22.94 -14.07
N TRP A 441 -0.51 -22.04 -13.41
CA TRP A 441 -0.19 -21.56 -12.06
C TRP A 441 -1.45 -21.21 -11.26
N VAL A 442 -1.33 -21.26 -9.93
CA VAL A 442 -2.38 -20.91 -8.98
C VAL A 442 -1.85 -20.04 -7.86
N ALA A 443 -2.65 -19.09 -7.40
CA ALA A 443 -2.51 -18.44 -6.11
C ALA A 443 -3.87 -18.45 -5.40
N HIS A 444 -3.84 -18.63 -4.07
CA HIS A 444 -5.04 -18.66 -3.26
C HIS A 444 -5.38 -17.26 -2.70
N HIS A 445 -6.08 -17.16 -1.57
CA HIS A 445 -6.66 -15.90 -1.10
C HIS A 445 -5.66 -14.84 -0.58
N ASN A 446 -4.45 -15.24 -0.18
CA ASN A 446 -3.41 -14.38 0.39
C ASN A 446 -2.03 -14.69 -0.18
N THR A 447 -1.19 -13.66 -0.22
CA THR A 447 0.26 -13.79 -0.41
C THR A 447 1.02 -12.81 0.48
N ASP A 448 2.33 -12.99 0.59
CA ASP A 448 3.25 -12.14 1.36
C ASP A 448 4.46 -11.72 0.52
N LEU A 449 5.47 -11.09 1.15
CA LEU A 449 6.70 -10.71 0.47
C LEU A 449 7.42 -11.92 -0.17
N TRP A 450 7.26 -13.12 0.40
CA TRP A 450 7.90 -14.35 -0.05
C TRP A 450 7.12 -15.07 -1.15
N ARG A 451 6.04 -14.45 -1.65
CA ARG A 451 5.20 -14.94 -2.75
C ARG A 451 4.62 -16.32 -2.48
N GLY A 452 4.13 -16.54 -1.25
CA GLY A 452 3.36 -17.74 -0.91
C GLY A 452 2.12 -17.87 -1.79
N THR A 453 1.89 -19.07 -2.39
CA THR A 453 0.76 -19.33 -3.30
C THR A 453 -0.10 -20.50 -2.87
N ALA A 454 0.39 -21.32 -1.91
CA ALA A 454 -0.37 -22.41 -1.31
C ALA A 454 -1.60 -21.90 -0.53
N PRO A 455 -2.66 -22.72 -0.35
CA PRO A 455 -3.76 -22.37 0.54
C PRO A 455 -3.25 -22.25 1.99
N VAL A 456 -3.74 -21.25 2.73
CA VAL A 456 -3.35 -20.99 4.12
C VAL A 456 -4.58 -20.59 4.94
N ASP A 457 -4.43 -20.45 6.26
CA ASP A 457 -5.38 -20.02 7.27
C ASP A 457 -6.44 -21.12 7.60
N ALA A 458 -7.54 -21.27 6.89
CA ALA A 458 -8.55 -22.32 7.08
C ALA A 458 -9.37 -22.56 5.80
N ALA A 459 -10.07 -23.70 5.67
CA ALA A 459 -10.84 -24.07 4.46
C ALA A 459 -11.83 -22.97 4.06
N ARG A 460 -12.47 -22.36 5.04
CA ARG A 460 -13.42 -21.23 4.85
C ARG A 460 -12.79 -19.93 4.34
N TYR A 461 -11.45 -19.84 4.26
CA TYR A 461 -10.72 -18.68 3.74
C TYR A 461 -9.79 -19.06 2.61
N GLY A 462 -8.98 -20.13 2.80
CA GLY A 462 -7.85 -20.48 1.96
C GLY A 462 -8.17 -21.31 0.73
N MET A 463 -9.28 -22.10 0.74
CA MET A 463 -9.63 -23.00 -0.35
C MET A 463 -10.27 -22.27 -1.54
N TRP A 464 -9.58 -21.27 -2.06
CA TRP A 464 -10.05 -20.43 -3.14
C TRP A 464 -8.98 -20.29 -4.25
N PRO A 465 -8.96 -21.25 -5.23
CA PRO A 465 -7.86 -21.37 -6.20
C PRO A 465 -7.98 -20.40 -7.38
N VAL A 466 -8.60 -19.25 -7.20
CA VAL A 466 -8.83 -18.26 -8.26
C VAL A 466 -8.26 -16.86 -7.95
N GLY A 467 -7.44 -16.71 -6.91
CA GLY A 467 -6.76 -15.46 -6.60
C GLY A 467 -5.87 -14.99 -7.74
N GLY A 468 -5.06 -15.90 -8.31
CA GLY A 468 -4.26 -15.61 -9.50
C GLY A 468 -5.10 -15.26 -10.73
N VAL A 469 -6.27 -15.86 -10.86
CA VAL A 469 -7.23 -15.57 -11.96
C VAL A 469 -7.75 -14.14 -11.84
N TRP A 470 -8.10 -13.70 -10.63
CA TRP A 470 -8.58 -12.33 -10.41
C TRP A 470 -7.49 -11.29 -10.67
N LEU A 471 -6.27 -11.54 -10.21
CA LEU A 471 -5.13 -10.66 -10.51
C LEU A 471 -4.87 -10.50 -12.01
N CYS A 472 -5.16 -11.50 -12.84
CA CYS A 472 -5.01 -11.38 -14.30
C CYS A 472 -5.94 -10.33 -14.92
N GLN A 473 -7.05 -9.96 -14.27
CA GLN A 473 -7.92 -8.89 -14.75
C GLN A 473 -7.21 -7.53 -14.80
N HIS A 474 -6.30 -7.25 -13.86
CA HIS A 474 -5.48 -6.03 -13.88
C HIS A 474 -4.62 -5.90 -15.13
N ILE A 475 -4.12 -7.03 -15.66
CA ILE A 475 -3.35 -7.05 -16.90
C ILE A 475 -4.23 -6.63 -18.08
N TRP A 476 -5.43 -7.19 -18.18
CA TRP A 476 -6.38 -6.86 -19.23
C TRP A 476 -6.87 -5.41 -19.14
N GLU A 477 -7.24 -4.94 -17.95
CA GLU A 477 -7.65 -3.56 -17.71
C GLU A 477 -6.57 -2.57 -18.10
N HIS A 478 -5.32 -2.81 -17.72
CA HIS A 478 -4.20 -1.96 -18.14
C HIS A 478 -4.09 -1.86 -19.67
N TYR A 479 -4.22 -2.99 -20.37
CA TYR A 479 -4.25 -2.99 -21.82
C TYR A 479 -5.42 -2.18 -22.39
N LEU A 480 -6.61 -2.30 -21.83
CA LEU A 480 -7.79 -1.55 -22.29
C LEU A 480 -7.59 -0.04 -22.19
N PHE A 481 -6.92 0.43 -21.16
CA PHE A 481 -6.64 1.86 -20.97
C PHE A 481 -5.45 2.38 -21.79
N THR A 482 -4.43 1.57 -22.01
CA THR A 482 -3.18 2.00 -22.64
C THR A 482 -3.09 1.64 -24.11
N GLY A 483 -3.75 0.56 -24.55
CA GLY A 483 -3.58 -0.02 -25.87
C GLY A 483 -2.18 -0.61 -26.12
N ASP A 484 -1.37 -0.83 -25.06
CA ASP A 484 0.00 -1.32 -25.16
C ASP A 484 0.04 -2.82 -25.49
N ALA A 485 0.21 -3.12 -26.78
CA ALA A 485 0.29 -4.50 -27.26
C ALA A 485 1.59 -5.21 -26.85
N GLU A 486 2.69 -4.48 -26.57
CA GLU A 486 3.93 -5.08 -26.10
C GLU A 486 3.80 -5.50 -24.63
N PHE A 487 3.19 -4.66 -23.79
CA PHE A 487 2.80 -5.06 -22.44
C PHE A 487 1.89 -6.30 -22.47
N LEU A 488 0.86 -6.30 -23.31
CA LEU A 488 -0.04 -7.43 -23.43
C LEU A 488 0.70 -8.71 -23.86
N ARG A 489 1.65 -8.62 -24.78
CA ARG A 489 2.52 -9.72 -25.22
C ARG A 489 3.38 -10.26 -24.08
N GLU A 490 3.94 -9.36 -23.28
CA GLU A 490 4.79 -9.69 -22.13
C GLU A 490 4.01 -10.46 -21.06
N TYR A 491 2.74 -10.07 -20.80
CA TYR A 491 1.93 -10.62 -19.72
C TYR A 491 0.95 -11.72 -20.16
N TYR A 492 0.75 -11.92 -21.45
CA TYR A 492 -0.11 -12.99 -21.96
C TYR A 492 0.25 -14.39 -21.43
N PRO A 493 1.53 -14.81 -21.33
CA PRO A 493 1.88 -16.10 -20.74
C PRO A 493 1.37 -16.28 -19.30
N VAL A 494 1.27 -15.20 -18.52
CA VAL A 494 0.73 -15.22 -17.16
C VAL A 494 -0.78 -15.49 -17.19
N MET A 495 -1.54 -14.75 -18.01
CA MET A 495 -2.99 -14.97 -18.20
C MET A 495 -3.28 -16.38 -18.73
N LYS A 496 -2.55 -16.80 -19.76
CA LYS A 496 -2.66 -18.16 -20.35
C LYS A 496 -2.37 -19.24 -19.31
N GLY A 497 -1.36 -19.04 -18.46
CA GLY A 497 -1.00 -19.97 -17.39
C GLY A 497 -2.13 -20.13 -16.36
N ALA A 498 -2.77 -19.05 -15.93
CA ALA A 498 -3.92 -19.10 -15.04
C ALA A 498 -5.13 -19.81 -15.70
N ALA A 499 -5.38 -19.54 -16.98
CA ALA A 499 -6.42 -20.24 -17.74
C ALA A 499 -6.11 -21.74 -17.93
N GLN A 500 -4.84 -22.09 -18.19
CA GLN A 500 -4.40 -23.51 -18.29
C GLN A 500 -4.62 -24.25 -16.97
N PHE A 501 -4.29 -23.64 -15.84
CA PHE A 501 -4.55 -24.21 -14.52
C PHE A 501 -6.04 -24.56 -14.34
N LEU A 502 -6.92 -23.62 -14.66
CA LEU A 502 -8.37 -23.88 -14.59
C LEU A 502 -8.80 -25.00 -15.52
N MET A 503 -8.30 -25.04 -16.76
CA MET A 503 -8.61 -26.10 -17.71
C MET A 503 -8.21 -27.47 -17.20
N ASP A 504 -7.11 -27.59 -16.48
CA ASP A 504 -6.59 -28.86 -15.98
C ASP A 504 -7.33 -29.36 -14.73
N ILE A 505 -7.82 -28.44 -13.86
CA ILE A 505 -8.52 -28.85 -12.64
C ILE A 505 -10.03 -28.99 -12.79
N MET A 506 -10.64 -28.30 -13.77
CA MET A 506 -12.08 -28.40 -13.98
C MET A 506 -12.50 -29.81 -14.42
N THR A 507 -13.61 -30.27 -13.89
CA THR A 507 -14.18 -31.60 -14.20
C THR A 507 -15.69 -31.50 -14.31
N ILE A 508 -16.30 -32.49 -15.00
CA ILE A 508 -17.77 -32.57 -15.12
C ILE A 508 -18.37 -32.95 -13.77
N ASN A 509 -19.25 -32.11 -13.24
CA ASN A 509 -20.05 -32.47 -12.06
C ASN A 509 -21.05 -33.59 -12.42
N PRO A 510 -21.02 -34.75 -11.73
CA PRO A 510 -21.83 -35.90 -12.10
C PRO A 510 -23.35 -35.69 -11.91
N LYS A 511 -23.76 -34.71 -11.05
CA LYS A 511 -25.18 -34.44 -10.79
C LYS A 511 -25.81 -33.48 -11.81
N TYR A 512 -25.04 -32.48 -12.24
CA TYR A 512 -25.56 -31.35 -13.04
C TYR A 512 -25.02 -31.31 -14.46
N ASN A 513 -24.04 -32.15 -14.78
CA ASN A 513 -23.38 -32.25 -16.09
C ASN A 513 -22.75 -30.94 -16.58
N TYR A 514 -22.29 -30.08 -15.65
CA TYR A 514 -21.53 -28.88 -15.94
C TYR A 514 -20.05 -29.09 -15.66
N LEU A 515 -19.21 -28.37 -16.39
CA LEU A 515 -17.77 -28.28 -16.13
C LEU A 515 -17.53 -27.31 -14.95
N VAL A 516 -16.95 -27.79 -13.85
CA VAL A 516 -16.82 -27.03 -12.58
C VAL A 516 -15.42 -27.17 -12.00
N ILE A 517 -14.97 -26.16 -11.24
CA ILE A 517 -13.89 -26.32 -10.27
C ILE A 517 -14.41 -27.30 -9.21
N PRO A 518 -13.73 -28.43 -8.92
CA PRO A 518 -14.30 -29.51 -8.11
C PRO A 518 -14.64 -29.12 -6.68
N PHE A 519 -13.83 -28.23 -6.07
CA PHE A 519 -14.11 -27.62 -4.78
C PHE A 519 -13.45 -26.24 -4.67
N SER A 520 -14.18 -25.32 -4.12
CA SER A 520 -13.75 -23.94 -3.86
C SER A 520 -14.69 -23.32 -2.82
N MET A 521 -14.41 -22.12 -2.40
CA MET A 521 -15.31 -21.34 -1.53
C MET A 521 -15.67 -20.01 -2.21
N SER A 522 -16.67 -19.32 -1.70
CA SER A 522 -16.97 -17.93 -2.04
C SER A 522 -16.46 -17.03 -0.91
N PRO A 523 -15.46 -16.19 -1.11
CA PRO A 523 -14.92 -15.34 -0.04
C PRO A 523 -15.95 -14.32 0.48
N GLU A 524 -16.28 -14.24 1.77
CA GLU A 524 -16.06 -15.26 2.81
C GLU A 524 -17.44 -15.74 3.28
N GLN A 525 -18.22 -16.33 2.35
CA GLN A 525 -19.61 -16.68 2.54
C GLN A 525 -19.78 -18.19 2.68
N GLY A 526 -20.43 -18.58 3.77
CA GLY A 526 -20.89 -19.94 3.97
C GLY A 526 -22.30 -20.14 3.44
N PHE A 527 -22.73 -21.41 3.40
CA PHE A 527 -24.06 -21.80 3.01
C PHE A 527 -24.59 -22.94 3.90
N PHE A 528 -25.90 -23.09 3.93
CA PHE A 528 -26.58 -24.17 4.63
C PHE A 528 -27.19 -25.13 3.60
N VAL A 529 -26.86 -26.42 3.70
CA VAL A 529 -27.39 -27.44 2.78
C VAL A 529 -28.91 -27.61 2.98
N ARG A 530 -29.38 -27.41 4.21
CA ARG A 530 -30.80 -27.45 4.62
C ARG A 530 -30.95 -26.70 5.94
N GLU A 531 -32.17 -26.34 6.29
CA GLU A 531 -32.50 -25.76 7.59
C GLU A 531 -32.01 -26.64 8.75
N GLY A 532 -31.31 -26.03 9.71
CA GLY A 532 -30.72 -26.70 10.88
C GLY A 532 -29.43 -27.48 10.61
N ALA A 533 -28.90 -27.46 9.38
CA ALA A 533 -27.56 -27.99 9.09
C ALA A 533 -26.47 -27.04 9.61
N GLU A 534 -25.25 -27.55 9.79
CA GLU A 534 -24.08 -26.71 10.03
C GLU A 534 -23.72 -25.93 8.77
N GLU A 535 -23.23 -24.70 8.98
CA GLU A 535 -22.71 -23.87 7.88
C GLU A 535 -21.52 -24.53 7.23
N SER A 536 -21.50 -24.55 5.89
CA SER A 536 -20.44 -25.10 5.05
C SER A 536 -19.90 -24.04 4.11
N PHE A 537 -18.66 -24.20 3.67
CA PHE A 537 -17.97 -23.22 2.82
C PHE A 537 -17.51 -23.80 1.48
N LEU A 538 -17.14 -25.07 1.44
CA LEU A 538 -16.67 -25.70 0.19
C LEU A 538 -17.83 -26.15 -0.69
N ALA A 539 -17.81 -25.73 -1.95
CA ALA A 539 -18.78 -26.11 -2.96
C ALA A 539 -18.12 -26.23 -4.34
N PRO A 540 -18.71 -26.99 -5.28
CA PRO A 540 -18.21 -27.01 -6.65
C PRO A 540 -18.60 -25.69 -7.35
N SER A 541 -17.62 -24.97 -7.91
CA SER A 541 -17.82 -23.72 -8.68
C SER A 541 -18.86 -22.76 -8.10
N THR A 542 -18.47 -21.99 -7.09
CA THR A 542 -19.32 -20.90 -6.60
C THR A 542 -19.60 -19.87 -7.70
N THR A 543 -20.62 -19.03 -7.53
CA THR A 543 -20.97 -17.96 -8.50
C THR A 543 -19.76 -17.06 -8.81
N MET A 544 -18.94 -16.75 -7.79
CA MET A 544 -17.72 -15.97 -7.99
C MET A 544 -16.71 -16.69 -8.89
N ASN A 545 -16.51 -18.00 -8.69
CA ASN A 545 -15.62 -18.78 -9.57
C ASN A 545 -16.12 -18.78 -11.03
N ILE A 546 -17.44 -18.92 -11.23
CA ILE A 546 -18.04 -18.85 -12.56
C ILE A 546 -17.77 -17.48 -13.20
N GLY A 547 -17.92 -16.40 -12.43
CA GLY A 547 -17.58 -15.04 -12.87
C GLY A 547 -16.13 -14.93 -13.31
N MET A 548 -15.18 -15.39 -12.49
CA MET A 548 -13.75 -15.33 -12.80
C MET A 548 -13.39 -16.11 -14.09
N ILE A 549 -13.98 -17.28 -14.30
CA ILE A 549 -13.78 -18.06 -15.53
C ILE A 549 -14.35 -17.30 -16.74
N ARG A 550 -15.56 -16.72 -16.60
CA ARG A 550 -16.24 -15.95 -17.66
C ARG A 550 -15.53 -14.65 -18.03
N ASP A 551 -14.66 -14.15 -17.17
CA ASP A 551 -13.80 -12.99 -17.46
C ASP A 551 -12.48 -13.43 -18.08
N LEU A 552 -11.73 -14.34 -17.41
CA LEU A 552 -10.39 -14.71 -17.86
C LEU A 552 -10.36 -15.40 -19.23
N PHE A 553 -11.28 -16.34 -19.49
CA PHE A 553 -11.23 -17.08 -20.75
C PHE A 553 -11.49 -16.20 -21.99
N PRO A 554 -12.53 -15.34 -22.02
CA PRO A 554 -12.69 -14.37 -23.10
C PRO A 554 -11.50 -13.42 -23.25
N HIS A 555 -10.91 -12.94 -22.14
CA HIS A 555 -9.72 -12.08 -22.20
C HIS A 555 -8.52 -12.81 -22.82
N CYS A 556 -8.30 -14.08 -22.48
CA CYS A 556 -7.27 -14.89 -23.13
C CYS A 556 -7.55 -15.12 -24.63
N ILE A 557 -8.80 -15.38 -25.02
CA ILE A 557 -9.20 -15.56 -26.42
C ILE A 557 -8.96 -14.26 -27.22
N GLU A 558 -9.40 -13.13 -26.70
CA GLU A 558 -9.22 -11.84 -27.39
C GLU A 558 -7.73 -11.44 -27.44
N THR A 559 -6.98 -11.67 -26.36
CA THR A 559 -5.53 -11.44 -26.34
C THR A 559 -4.83 -12.31 -27.40
N ALA A 560 -5.15 -13.58 -27.48
CA ALA A 560 -4.58 -14.50 -28.48
C ALA A 560 -4.86 -14.03 -29.91
N LYS A 561 -6.06 -13.50 -30.16
CA LYS A 561 -6.45 -12.91 -31.44
C LYS A 561 -5.66 -11.64 -31.76
N ILE A 562 -5.57 -10.70 -30.78
CA ILE A 562 -4.79 -9.45 -30.91
C ILE A 562 -3.32 -9.75 -31.25
N LEU A 563 -2.73 -10.70 -30.55
CA LEU A 563 -1.33 -11.09 -30.70
C LEU A 563 -1.08 -12.08 -31.84
N ASN A 564 -2.14 -12.62 -32.46
CA ASN A 564 -2.10 -13.67 -33.49
C ASN A 564 -1.32 -14.92 -33.04
N VAL A 565 -1.66 -15.46 -31.87
CA VAL A 565 -1.04 -16.66 -31.24
C VAL A 565 -2.10 -17.61 -30.69
N ASP A 566 -1.75 -18.86 -30.36
CA ASP A 566 -2.50 -19.81 -29.55
C ASP A 566 -3.97 -20.07 -29.98
N GLN A 567 -4.25 -20.13 -31.28
CA GLN A 567 -5.60 -20.34 -31.82
C GLN A 567 -6.26 -21.63 -31.28
N ASP A 568 -5.49 -22.75 -31.22
CA ASP A 568 -6.00 -24.03 -30.70
C ASP A 568 -6.39 -23.93 -29.22
N PHE A 569 -5.64 -23.15 -28.43
CA PHE A 569 -5.98 -22.91 -27.03
C PHE A 569 -7.25 -22.07 -26.89
N SER A 570 -7.40 -21.05 -27.71
CA SER A 570 -8.61 -20.22 -27.78
C SER A 570 -9.87 -21.05 -28.08
N ILE A 571 -9.79 -22.02 -29.00
CA ILE A 571 -10.90 -22.92 -29.30
C ILE A 571 -11.28 -23.76 -28.07
N LYS A 572 -10.30 -24.33 -27.36
CA LYS A 572 -10.54 -25.09 -26.12
C LYS A 572 -11.19 -24.25 -25.03
N LEU A 573 -10.77 -23.00 -24.85
CA LEU A 573 -11.38 -22.10 -23.88
C LEU A 573 -12.84 -21.78 -24.24
N ALA A 574 -13.14 -21.53 -25.53
CA ALA A 574 -14.49 -21.29 -26.01
C ALA A 574 -15.41 -22.49 -25.80
N GLU A 575 -14.92 -23.70 -26.06
CA GLU A 575 -15.66 -24.97 -25.80
C GLU A 575 -15.94 -25.17 -24.29
N ALA A 576 -14.97 -24.85 -23.43
CA ALA A 576 -15.12 -24.90 -21.97
C ALA A 576 -16.17 -23.92 -21.48
N LEU A 577 -16.17 -22.67 -21.98
CA LEU A 577 -17.19 -21.66 -21.65
C LEU A 577 -18.62 -22.14 -21.93
N GLY A 578 -18.82 -22.94 -22.99
CA GLY A 578 -20.14 -23.52 -23.31
C GLY A 578 -20.60 -24.59 -22.32
N LYS A 579 -19.72 -25.11 -21.46
CA LYS A 579 -20.00 -26.20 -20.52
C LYS A 579 -20.06 -25.78 -19.05
N ILE A 580 -19.65 -24.54 -18.70
CA ILE A 580 -19.72 -24.04 -17.33
C ILE A 580 -21.16 -23.68 -16.94
N PRO A 581 -21.54 -23.75 -15.64
CA PRO A 581 -22.89 -23.44 -15.19
C PRO A 581 -23.33 -22.01 -15.59
N PRO A 582 -24.62 -21.78 -15.87
CA PRO A 582 -25.17 -20.44 -15.94
C PRO A 582 -25.18 -19.78 -14.55
N TYR A 583 -25.36 -18.47 -14.49
CA TYR A 583 -25.70 -17.82 -13.22
C TYR A 583 -27.11 -18.24 -12.81
N ILE A 584 -27.23 -18.78 -11.61
CA ILE A 584 -28.50 -19.21 -11.04
C ILE A 584 -28.94 -18.14 -10.04
N ILE A 585 -30.10 -17.58 -10.27
CA ILE A 585 -30.74 -16.63 -9.34
C ILE A 585 -31.68 -17.46 -8.45
N GLY A 586 -31.41 -17.42 -7.12
CA GLY A 586 -32.22 -18.10 -6.10
C GLY A 586 -33.54 -17.40 -5.79
#